data_8705d49b034a91269bb26f61a2ae3fcb
#
_entry.id   8705d49b034a91269bb26f61a2ae3fcb
#
_cell.length_a   1.000
_cell.length_b   1.000
_cell.length_c   1.000
_cell.angle_alpha   90.00
_cell.angle_beta   90.00
_cell.angle_gamma   90.00
#
_symmetry.space_group_name_H-M   'P 1'
#
loop_
_entity.id
_entity.type
_entity.pdbx_description
1 polymer ?
#
loop_
_entity_poly.entity_id
_entity_poly.type
_entity_poly.pdbx_seq_one_letter_code
_entity_poly.pdbx_strand_id
1 'polypeptide(L)'
;DNFKNAYPLLKKYGFKATIYIVLNRFNQDWATDKDLNQASNELNSEKMLSNEQIKEMLDSGLIEIGSHTLDHVNLPKLTKDEKEKQIIESQKQIEEIFNIKCTSFAYPFGFFDNQDVEILKNSSYTNATTVVNGVYDKTKYSDFFIPCIMISGRQNMYSFILKMKKGQSR
;
A
#
# COMPACT_ATOMS: atom_id res chain seq x y z
N ASP A 1 0.59 -6.28 -12.53
CA ASP A 1 0.36 -7.43 -11.66
C ASP A 1 1.59 -7.67 -10.79
N ASN A 2 1.41 -7.59 -9.46
CA ASN A 2 2.52 -7.73 -8.50
C ASN A 2 3.12 -9.15 -8.52
N PHE A 3 2.30 -10.19 -8.70
CA PHE A 3 2.75 -11.57 -8.67
C PHE A 3 3.46 -11.98 -9.97
N LYS A 4 2.87 -11.65 -11.12
CA LYS A 4 3.42 -12.09 -12.43
C LYS A 4 4.61 -11.22 -12.89
N ASN A 5 4.56 -9.92 -12.61
CA ASN A 5 5.52 -8.97 -13.17
C ASN A 5 6.60 -8.53 -12.17
N ALA A 6 6.20 -8.10 -10.96
CA ALA A 6 7.14 -7.56 -9.99
C ALA A 6 7.87 -8.65 -9.20
N TYR A 7 7.14 -9.65 -8.69
CA TYR A 7 7.71 -10.68 -7.80
C TYR A 7 8.87 -11.48 -8.42
N PRO A 8 8.82 -11.94 -9.69
CA PRO A 8 9.97 -12.61 -10.30
C PRO A 8 11.21 -11.73 -10.38
N LEU A 9 11.04 -10.43 -10.58
CA LEU A 9 12.17 -9.49 -10.62
C LEU A 9 12.74 -9.25 -9.22
N LEU A 10 11.88 -9.11 -8.21
CA LEU A 10 12.31 -8.99 -6.81
C LEU A 10 13.10 -10.22 -6.38
N LYS A 11 12.66 -11.44 -6.74
CA LYS A 11 13.40 -12.69 -6.51
C LYS A 11 14.74 -12.70 -7.22
N LYS A 12 14.75 -12.34 -8.51
CA LYS A 12 15.97 -12.34 -9.33
C LYS A 12 17.07 -11.45 -8.76
N TYR A 13 16.68 -10.29 -8.21
CA TYR A 13 17.63 -9.29 -7.71
C TYR A 13 17.75 -9.26 -6.18
N GLY A 14 17.01 -10.09 -5.45
CA GLY A 14 17.03 -10.14 -4.00
C GLY A 14 16.49 -8.88 -3.32
N PHE A 15 15.59 -8.14 -3.97
CA PHE A 15 15.00 -6.94 -3.42
C PHE A 15 13.79 -7.26 -2.55
N LYS A 16 13.69 -6.57 -1.41
CA LYS A 16 12.53 -6.63 -0.54
C LYS A 16 11.49 -5.59 -0.94
N ALA A 17 10.22 -5.90 -0.70
CA ALA A 17 9.12 -4.98 -0.94
C ALA A 17 7.97 -5.19 0.06
N THR A 18 7.24 -4.11 0.36
CA THR A 18 5.99 -4.16 1.11
C THR A 18 4.83 -4.00 0.12
N ILE A 19 3.84 -4.89 0.20
CA ILE A 19 2.61 -4.81 -0.57
C ILE A 19 1.47 -4.47 0.37
N TYR A 20 0.83 -3.33 0.18
CA TYR A 20 -0.34 -2.92 0.94
C TYR A 20 -1.59 -3.48 0.30
N ILE A 21 -2.34 -4.29 1.05
CA ILE A 21 -3.55 -4.94 0.53
C ILE A 21 -4.82 -4.35 1.13
N VAL A 22 -5.81 -4.17 0.28
CA VAL A 22 -7.20 -3.96 0.69
C VAL A 22 -7.81 -5.33 0.93
N LEU A 23 -8.40 -5.55 2.11
CA LEU A 23 -8.80 -6.90 2.47
C LEU A 23 -9.98 -7.40 1.64
N ASN A 24 -11.02 -6.57 1.45
CA ASN A 24 -12.22 -6.89 0.66
C ASN A 24 -12.02 -6.65 -0.84
N ARG A 25 -10.80 -6.87 -1.34
CA ARG A 25 -10.35 -6.55 -2.68
C ARG A 25 -11.11 -7.22 -3.82
N PHE A 26 -11.74 -8.36 -3.55
CA PHE A 26 -12.46 -9.11 -4.59
C PHE A 26 -13.86 -8.57 -4.87
N ASN A 27 -14.40 -7.73 -3.98
CA ASN A 27 -15.75 -7.19 -4.07
C ASN A 27 -15.78 -5.77 -4.66
N GLN A 28 -14.64 -5.26 -5.15
CA GLN A 28 -14.52 -3.87 -5.58
C GLN A 28 -14.13 -3.76 -7.06
N ASP A 29 -14.70 -2.78 -7.73
CA ASP A 29 -14.29 -2.34 -9.06
C ASP A 29 -13.07 -1.39 -8.92
N TRP A 30 -11.89 -1.92 -9.20
CA TRP A 30 -10.61 -1.21 -9.10
C TRP A 30 -10.23 -0.46 -10.39
N ALA A 31 -11.16 -0.25 -11.31
CA ALA A 31 -10.93 0.58 -12.49
C ALA A 31 -10.56 2.00 -12.06
N THR A 32 -9.26 2.30 -12.00
CA THR A 32 -8.71 3.53 -11.43
C THR A 32 -8.89 4.77 -12.29
N ASP A 33 -9.31 4.63 -13.57
CA ASP A 33 -9.44 5.74 -14.51
C ASP A 33 -10.76 5.68 -15.28
N LYS A 34 -11.89 5.83 -14.55
CA LYS A 34 -13.21 5.94 -15.18
C LYS A 34 -13.33 7.16 -16.12
N ASP A 35 -12.55 8.21 -15.87
CA ASP A 35 -12.63 9.49 -16.58
C ASP A 35 -11.68 9.62 -17.80
N LEU A 36 -10.74 8.69 -17.98
CA LEU A 36 -9.73 8.84 -19.04
C LEU A 36 -9.95 7.96 -20.27
N ASN A 37 -11.08 7.25 -20.41
CA ASN A 37 -11.33 6.33 -21.53
C ASN A 37 -10.12 5.41 -21.88
N GLN A 38 -9.21 5.23 -20.94
CA GLN A 38 -8.02 4.39 -21.03
C GLN A 38 -8.18 3.11 -20.22
N ALA A 39 -9.40 2.61 -20.08
CA ALA A 39 -9.56 1.22 -19.75
C ALA A 39 -9.02 0.43 -20.93
N SER A 40 -7.71 0.21 -20.95
CA SER A 40 -7.21 -0.90 -21.77
C SER A 40 -7.95 -2.13 -21.26
N ASN A 41 -8.62 -2.87 -22.12
CA ASN A 41 -9.28 -4.13 -21.76
C ASN A 41 -8.35 -5.08 -20.99
N GLU A 42 -7.05 -4.88 -21.04
CA GLU A 42 -6.01 -5.60 -20.31
C GLU A 42 -6.07 -5.34 -18.78
N LEU A 43 -6.32 -4.12 -18.32
CA LEU A 43 -6.41 -3.82 -16.88
C LEU A 43 -7.69 -4.39 -16.24
N ASN A 44 -8.78 -4.45 -16.99
CA ASN A 44 -10.03 -5.05 -16.53
C ASN A 44 -9.96 -6.58 -16.41
N SER A 45 -8.96 -7.22 -17.02
CA SER A 45 -8.73 -8.66 -16.96
C SER A 45 -7.76 -9.11 -15.87
N GLU A 46 -7.03 -8.18 -15.23
CA GLU A 46 -6.05 -8.51 -14.20
C GLU A 46 -6.76 -8.84 -12.89
N LYS A 47 -6.60 -10.10 -12.48
CA LYS A 47 -7.13 -10.56 -11.20
C LYS A 47 -6.34 -9.98 -10.04
N MET A 48 -7.03 -9.61 -8.97
CA MET A 48 -6.39 -9.27 -7.71
C MET A 48 -5.61 -10.46 -7.16
N LEU A 49 -4.57 -10.19 -6.36
CA LEU A 49 -3.76 -11.22 -5.72
C LEU A 49 -4.63 -12.19 -4.91
N SER A 50 -4.51 -13.49 -5.17
CA SER A 50 -5.14 -14.51 -4.33
C SER A 50 -4.40 -14.67 -3.01
N ASN A 51 -5.05 -15.29 -2.03
CA ASN A 51 -4.40 -15.57 -0.74
C ASN A 51 -3.23 -16.56 -0.88
N GLU A 52 -3.32 -17.50 -1.83
CA GLU A 52 -2.25 -18.46 -2.13
C GLU A 52 -1.02 -17.75 -2.71
N GLN A 53 -1.24 -16.81 -3.63
CA GLN A 53 -0.16 -16.00 -4.19
C GLN A 53 0.52 -15.13 -3.12
N ILE A 54 -0.26 -14.54 -2.21
CA ILE A 54 0.28 -13.77 -1.09
C ILE A 54 1.11 -14.65 -0.17
N LYS A 55 0.63 -15.87 0.16
CA LYS A 55 1.39 -16.83 0.99
C LYS A 55 2.71 -17.22 0.33
N GLU A 56 2.71 -17.55 -0.97
CA GLU A 56 3.93 -17.84 -1.71
C GLU A 56 4.94 -16.67 -1.67
N MET A 57 4.45 -15.44 -1.81
CA MET A 57 5.31 -14.25 -1.72
C MET A 57 5.88 -14.04 -0.31
N LEU A 58 5.09 -14.25 0.74
CA LEU A 58 5.52 -14.19 2.14
C LEU A 58 6.58 -15.24 2.44
N ASP A 59 6.38 -16.48 1.99
CA ASP A 59 7.32 -17.61 2.21
C ASP A 59 8.69 -17.37 1.60
N SER A 60 8.79 -16.50 0.60
CA SER A 60 10.08 -16.09 0.02
C SER A 60 10.95 -15.25 0.96
N GLY A 61 10.38 -14.67 2.02
CA GLY A 61 11.07 -13.74 2.92
C GLY A 61 11.43 -12.39 2.29
N LEU A 62 11.00 -12.13 1.05
CA LEU A 62 11.26 -10.88 0.34
C LEU A 62 10.08 -9.91 0.41
N ILE A 63 8.88 -10.41 0.66
CA ILE A 63 7.66 -9.60 0.65
C ILE A 63 7.10 -9.47 2.08
N GLU A 64 6.79 -8.25 2.44
CA GLU A 64 6.00 -7.90 3.62
C GLU A 64 4.59 -7.49 3.17
N ILE A 65 3.57 -7.85 3.94
CA ILE A 65 2.20 -7.41 3.71
C ILE A 65 1.84 -6.34 4.74
N GLY A 66 1.44 -5.19 4.24
CA GLY A 66 0.84 -4.10 5.01
C GLY A 66 -0.66 -3.98 4.73
N SER A 67 -1.36 -3.26 5.60
CA SER A 67 -2.79 -3.00 5.47
C SER A 67 -3.07 -1.72 4.66
N HIS A 68 -4.16 -1.77 3.90
CA HIS A 68 -4.72 -0.61 3.19
C HIS A 68 -6.23 -0.50 3.43
N THR A 69 -6.65 -0.73 4.67
CA THR A 69 -8.03 -0.83 5.16
C THR A 69 -8.79 -2.08 4.68
N LEU A 70 -10.03 -2.25 5.15
CA LEU A 70 -10.93 -3.30 4.67
C LEU A 70 -11.41 -3.00 3.24
N ASP A 71 -11.87 -1.77 2.98
CA ASP A 71 -12.68 -1.42 1.82
C ASP A 71 -12.13 -0.25 0.98
N HIS A 72 -10.88 0.19 1.20
CA HIS A 72 -10.26 1.33 0.51
C HIS A 72 -11.10 2.63 0.62
N VAL A 73 -11.46 3.00 1.82
CA VAL A 73 -12.34 4.14 2.11
C VAL A 73 -11.58 5.45 2.31
N ASN A 74 -12.27 6.57 2.16
CA ASN A 74 -11.75 7.88 2.54
C ASN A 74 -11.92 8.07 4.06
N LEU A 75 -10.89 7.73 4.84
CA LEU A 75 -10.91 7.71 6.30
C LEU A 75 -11.42 9.01 6.94
N PRO A 76 -10.95 10.22 6.57
CA PRO A 76 -11.46 11.47 7.13
C PRO A 76 -12.97 11.70 7.03
N LYS A 77 -13.67 10.99 6.14
CA LYS A 77 -15.13 11.11 5.97
C LYS A 77 -15.94 10.19 6.88
N LEU A 78 -15.26 9.32 7.62
CA LEU A 78 -15.89 8.32 8.47
C LEU A 78 -16.02 8.79 9.92
N THR A 79 -16.95 8.21 10.64
CA THR A 79 -17.03 8.32 12.10
C THR A 79 -15.86 7.60 12.75
N LYS A 80 -15.58 7.89 14.03
CA LYS A 80 -14.49 7.23 14.76
C LYS A 80 -14.62 5.72 14.77
N ASP A 81 -15.81 5.19 15.03
CA ASP A 81 -16.05 3.74 15.11
C ASP A 81 -15.83 3.06 13.74
N GLU A 82 -16.25 3.72 12.65
CA GLU A 82 -15.99 3.24 11.30
C GLU A 82 -14.51 3.24 10.97
N LYS A 83 -13.75 4.28 11.35
CA LYS A 83 -12.29 4.34 11.19
C LYS A 83 -11.60 3.22 11.95
N GLU A 84 -11.94 3.02 13.22
CA GLU A 84 -11.41 1.93 14.04
C GLU A 84 -11.68 0.57 13.38
N LYS A 85 -12.90 0.34 12.91
CA LYS A 85 -13.25 -0.87 12.18
C LYS A 85 -12.39 -1.06 10.94
N GLN A 86 -12.25 -0.03 10.09
CA GLN A 86 -11.48 -0.10 8.86
C GLN A 86 -9.99 -0.37 9.09
N ILE A 87 -9.42 0.20 10.15
CA ILE A 87 -8.00 0.12 10.46
C ILE A 87 -7.68 -1.14 11.27
N ILE A 88 -8.39 -1.36 12.38
CA ILE A 88 -8.07 -2.44 13.32
C ILE A 88 -8.51 -3.81 12.80
N GLU A 89 -9.73 -3.91 12.25
CA GLU A 89 -10.20 -5.20 11.74
C GLU A 89 -9.40 -5.65 10.51
N SER A 90 -8.94 -4.72 9.67
CA SER A 90 -8.04 -5.08 8.56
C SER A 90 -6.73 -5.67 9.05
N GLN A 91 -6.13 -5.11 10.12
CA GLN A 91 -4.93 -5.65 10.74
C GLN A 91 -5.14 -7.07 11.23
N LYS A 92 -6.15 -7.26 12.09
CA LYS A 92 -6.47 -8.56 12.69
C LYS A 92 -6.70 -9.64 11.63
N GLN A 93 -7.53 -9.33 10.64
CA GLN A 93 -7.85 -10.31 9.60
C GLN A 93 -6.63 -10.65 8.71
N ILE A 94 -5.76 -9.68 8.41
CA ILE A 94 -4.49 -9.96 7.71
C ILE A 94 -3.63 -10.90 8.53
N GLU A 95 -3.49 -10.64 9.84
CA GLU A 95 -2.71 -11.46 10.76
C GLU A 95 -3.25 -12.88 10.86
N GLU A 96 -4.58 -13.04 10.97
CA GLU A 96 -5.25 -14.33 11.03
C GLU A 96 -5.13 -15.13 9.72
N ILE A 97 -5.39 -14.51 8.58
CA ILE A 97 -5.38 -15.20 7.26
C ILE A 97 -3.99 -15.67 6.88
N PHE A 98 -2.98 -14.85 7.16
CA PHE A 98 -1.61 -15.10 6.70
C PHE A 98 -0.66 -15.57 7.80
N ASN A 99 -1.10 -15.63 9.07
CA ASN A 99 -0.29 -15.98 10.23
C ASN A 99 1.00 -15.16 10.33
N ILE A 100 0.88 -13.85 10.18
CA ILE A 100 1.98 -12.86 10.24
C ILE A 100 1.64 -11.75 11.24
N LYS A 101 2.61 -10.88 11.55
CA LYS A 101 2.34 -9.57 12.15
C LYS A 101 2.21 -8.51 11.06
N CYS A 102 1.10 -7.77 11.06
CA CYS A 102 0.87 -6.66 10.13
C CYS A 102 1.19 -5.32 10.82
N THR A 103 2.40 -4.83 10.61
CA THR A 103 2.92 -3.64 11.32
C THR A 103 2.93 -2.37 10.48
N SER A 104 2.68 -2.48 9.18
CA SER A 104 2.73 -1.37 8.22
C SER A 104 1.34 -1.03 7.69
N PHE A 105 1.04 0.25 7.58
CA PHE A 105 -0.23 0.76 7.06
C PHE A 105 0.01 1.73 5.89
N ALA A 106 -0.92 1.80 4.94
CA ALA A 106 -0.96 2.86 3.93
C ALA A 106 -2.33 3.55 3.94
N TYR A 107 -2.35 4.87 3.98
CA TYR A 107 -3.60 5.63 3.95
C TYR A 107 -4.23 5.58 2.55
N PRO A 108 -5.51 5.12 2.40
CA PRO A 108 -6.19 5.19 1.12
C PRO A 108 -6.23 6.61 0.55
N PHE A 109 -5.90 6.77 -0.71
CA PHE A 109 -5.76 8.06 -1.40
C PHE A 109 -4.72 9.01 -0.76
N GLY A 110 -4.01 8.59 0.29
CA GLY A 110 -3.16 9.43 1.12
C GLY A 110 -3.91 10.39 2.03
N PHE A 111 -5.23 10.23 2.18
CA PHE A 111 -6.06 11.06 3.05
C PHE A 111 -6.13 10.49 4.46
N PHE A 112 -5.84 11.32 5.44
CA PHE A 112 -5.93 10.98 6.86
C PHE A 112 -6.08 12.24 7.71
N ASP A 113 -6.50 12.08 8.95
CA ASP A 113 -6.56 13.12 9.97
C ASP A 113 -5.88 12.66 11.29
N ASN A 114 -5.88 13.53 12.30
CA ASN A 114 -5.25 13.24 13.59
C ASN A 114 -5.88 12.02 14.29
N GLN A 115 -7.17 11.79 14.11
CA GLN A 115 -7.87 10.66 14.71
C GLN A 115 -7.40 9.32 14.12
N ASP A 116 -7.16 9.27 12.79
CA ASP A 116 -6.60 8.09 12.12
C ASP A 116 -5.20 7.76 12.67
N VAL A 117 -4.37 8.79 12.86
CA VAL A 117 -3.03 8.65 13.45
C VAL A 117 -3.09 8.15 14.90
N GLU A 118 -4.05 8.62 15.70
CA GLU A 118 -4.26 8.15 17.08
C GLU A 118 -4.68 6.66 17.11
N ILE A 119 -5.59 6.25 16.23
CA ILE A 119 -6.01 4.84 16.12
C ILE A 119 -4.81 3.96 15.78
N LEU A 120 -4.01 4.36 14.80
CA LEU A 120 -2.80 3.63 14.42
C LEU A 120 -1.78 3.53 15.56
N LYS A 121 -1.52 4.61 16.30
CA LYS A 121 -0.61 4.64 17.46
C LYS A 121 -1.06 3.75 18.61
N ASN A 122 -2.37 3.60 18.79
CA ASN A 122 -2.97 2.75 19.82
C ASN A 122 -3.16 1.28 19.39
N SER A 123 -2.68 0.93 18.21
CA SER A 123 -2.71 -0.42 17.64
C SER A 123 -1.31 -1.06 17.62
N SER A 124 -1.18 -2.19 16.93
CA SER A 124 0.13 -2.84 16.69
C SER A 124 0.86 -2.32 15.45
N TYR A 125 0.32 -1.33 14.75
CA TYR A 125 1.04 -0.69 13.65
C TYR A 125 2.23 0.12 14.18
N THR A 126 3.34 0.04 13.48
CA THR A 126 4.58 0.77 13.79
C THR A 126 4.83 1.93 12.85
N ASN A 127 4.21 1.91 11.69
CA ASN A 127 4.42 2.91 10.66
C ASN A 127 3.21 3.06 9.71
N ALA A 128 3.12 4.24 9.08
CA ALA A 128 2.12 4.48 8.03
C ALA A 128 2.68 5.36 6.90
N THR A 129 2.40 4.95 5.66
CA THR A 129 2.84 5.66 4.46
C THR A 129 1.74 6.56 3.90
N THR A 130 2.17 7.69 3.34
CA THR A 130 1.31 8.67 2.67
C THR A 130 1.65 8.76 1.18
N VAL A 131 0.88 9.56 0.42
CA VAL A 131 1.21 9.92 -0.97
C VAL A 131 1.99 11.22 -1.07
N VAL A 132 2.37 11.82 0.05
CA VAL A 132 3.20 13.03 0.07
C VAL A 132 4.55 12.71 -0.53
N ASN A 133 4.94 13.46 -1.57
CA ASN A 133 6.19 13.22 -2.25
C ASN A 133 7.39 13.69 -1.42
N GLY A 134 8.34 12.80 -1.17
CA GLY A 134 9.54 13.13 -0.40
C GLY A 134 10.34 11.92 0.05
N VAL A 135 11.50 12.20 0.62
CA VAL A 135 12.33 11.20 1.30
C VAL A 135 12.07 11.27 2.80
N TYR A 136 11.86 10.11 3.41
CA TYR A 136 11.64 10.02 4.84
C TYR A 136 12.89 10.45 5.63
N ASP A 137 12.68 11.34 6.58
CA ASP A 137 13.67 11.84 7.52
C ASP A 137 13.05 11.85 8.92
N LYS A 138 13.55 10.98 9.81
CA LYS A 138 13.05 10.84 11.19
C LYS A 138 13.03 12.14 12.00
N THR A 139 13.85 13.11 11.62
CA THR A 139 13.90 14.40 12.32
C THR A 139 12.75 15.33 11.89
N LYS A 140 12.11 15.04 10.75
CA LYS A 140 11.06 15.87 10.14
C LYS A 140 9.69 15.23 10.16
N TYR A 141 9.63 13.91 10.07
CA TYR A 141 8.40 13.16 9.92
C TYR A 141 8.23 12.13 11.03
N SER A 142 7.00 11.91 11.46
CA SER A 142 6.70 10.80 12.36
C SER A 142 6.67 9.48 11.58
N ASP A 143 6.81 8.35 12.29
CA ASP A 143 6.70 7.02 11.69
C ASP A 143 5.29 6.77 11.10
N PHE A 144 4.27 7.53 11.51
CA PHE A 144 2.92 7.50 10.96
C PHE A 144 2.67 8.54 9.86
N PHE A 145 3.73 9.17 9.36
CA PHE A 145 3.71 10.09 8.23
C PHE A 145 4.93 9.86 7.34
N ILE A 146 5.04 8.71 6.72
CA ILE A 146 6.16 8.38 5.83
C ILE A 146 5.85 8.90 4.42
N PRO A 147 6.58 9.91 3.92
CA PRO A 147 6.44 10.36 2.55
C PRO A 147 6.97 9.30 1.58
N CYS A 148 6.43 9.26 0.37
CA CYS A 148 6.82 8.30 -0.66
C CYS A 148 7.12 9.00 -1.98
N ILE A 149 8.13 8.52 -2.71
CA ILE A 149 8.42 8.98 -4.07
C ILE A 149 7.59 8.13 -5.03
N MET A 150 6.61 8.75 -5.67
CA MET A 150 5.78 8.06 -6.65
C MET A 150 6.58 7.77 -7.94
N ILE A 151 6.68 6.50 -8.30
CA ILE A 151 7.27 6.03 -9.55
C ILE A 151 6.16 5.55 -10.47
N SER A 152 6.05 6.13 -11.66
CA SER A 152 5.10 5.72 -12.69
C SER A 152 5.79 4.85 -13.73
N GLY A 153 5.12 3.79 -14.19
CA GLY A 153 5.61 2.95 -15.29
C GLY A 153 5.77 3.68 -16.63
N ARG A 154 5.22 4.89 -16.77
CA ARG A 154 5.39 5.74 -17.95
C ARG A 154 6.65 6.60 -17.91
N GLN A 155 7.43 6.56 -16.82
CA GLN A 155 8.66 7.34 -16.70
C GLN A 155 9.80 6.69 -17.46
N ASN A 156 10.61 7.53 -18.12
CA ASN A 156 11.87 7.08 -18.69
C ASN A 156 12.93 6.85 -17.58
N MET A 157 13.97 6.12 -17.91
CA MET A 157 15.06 5.77 -16.99
C MET A 157 15.78 7.01 -16.40
N TYR A 158 15.92 8.08 -17.18
CA TYR A 158 16.55 9.31 -16.71
C TYR A 158 15.74 9.98 -15.59
N SER A 159 14.42 10.09 -15.77
CA SER A 159 13.50 10.61 -14.72
C SER A 159 13.49 9.72 -13.48
N PHE A 160 13.54 8.40 -13.65
CA PHE A 160 13.67 7.46 -12.53
C PHE A 160 14.95 7.71 -11.73
N ILE A 161 16.11 7.77 -12.40
CA ILE A 161 17.41 8.00 -11.75
C ILE A 161 17.41 9.36 -11.03
N LEU A 162 16.85 10.41 -11.63
CA LEU A 162 16.75 11.72 -10.99
C LEU A 162 15.91 11.69 -9.72
N LYS A 163 14.77 11.02 -9.74
CA LYS A 163 13.91 10.84 -8.55
C LYS A 163 14.65 10.09 -7.45
N MET A 164 15.32 8.99 -7.79
CA MET A 164 16.10 8.23 -6.81
C MET A 164 17.25 9.03 -6.19
N LYS A 165 17.90 9.90 -6.96
CA LYS A 165 19.00 10.74 -6.46
C LYS A 165 18.55 11.96 -5.68
N LYS A 166 17.46 12.61 -6.08
CA LYS A 166 17.03 13.90 -5.53
C LYS A 166 15.86 13.80 -4.56
N GLY A 167 15.18 12.67 -4.50
CA GLY A 167 13.99 12.49 -3.68
C GLY A 167 12.81 13.38 -4.08
N GLN A 168 12.81 13.94 -5.29
CA GLN A 168 11.79 14.88 -5.76
C GLN A 168 11.39 14.57 -7.20
N SER A 169 10.08 14.66 -7.47
CA SER A 169 9.57 14.84 -8.83
C SER A 169 9.65 16.32 -9.19
N ARG A 170 10.22 16.63 -10.35
CA ARG A 170 9.99 17.93 -10.97
C ARG A 170 8.63 17.93 -11.59
#